data_e8392e3e221d1c6d2579e80e6dcd736f
#
_entry.id   e8392e3e221d1c6d2579e80e6dcd736f
#
_cell.length_a   1.000
_cell.length_b   1.000
_cell.length_c   1.000
_cell.angle_alpha   90.00
_cell.angle_beta   90.00
_cell.angle_gamma   90.00
#
_symmetry.space_group_name_H-M   'P 1'
#
loop_
_entity.id
_entity.type
_entity.pdbx_description
1 polymer ?
#
loop_
_entity_poly.entity_id
_entity_poly.type
_entity_poly.pdbx_seq_one_letter_code
_entity_poly.pdbx_strand_id
1 'polypeptide(L)' 'MTLNALVDYEEIPIGERHSVMLVAPKHADERVGRISTFAPLGRALLGVKVGSVLIDVPLPNGNCTCLQVMAVRAGAADA' A
#
# COMPACT_ATOMS: atom_id res chain seq x y z
N MET A 1 6.14 -13.17 3.09
CA MET A 1 5.15 -12.08 3.19
C MET A 1 4.99 -11.65 4.62
N THR A 2 4.94 -10.36 4.86
CA THR A 2 4.91 -9.82 6.22
C THR A 2 3.69 -8.95 6.40
N LEU A 3 2.87 -9.26 7.40
CA LEU A 3 1.80 -8.37 7.82
C LEU A 3 2.38 -7.14 8.49
N ASN A 4 1.62 -6.06 8.48
CA ASN A 4 2.02 -4.78 9.05
C ASN A 4 3.21 -4.16 8.30
N ALA A 5 3.40 -4.55 7.05
CA ALA A 5 4.41 -3.90 6.22
C ALA A 5 3.98 -2.48 5.90
N LEU A 6 4.92 -1.54 6.02
CA LEU A 6 4.68 -0.15 5.66
C LEU A 6 5.21 0.07 4.26
N VAL A 7 4.36 0.55 3.37
CA VAL A 7 4.71 0.80 1.97
C VAL A 7 4.55 2.29 1.68
N ASP A 8 5.65 2.90 1.25
CA ASP A 8 5.63 4.28 0.76
C ASP A 8 5.60 4.24 -0.75
N TYR A 9 4.67 4.97 -1.34
CA TYR A 9 4.59 5.04 -2.80
C TYR A 9 4.28 6.46 -3.25
N GLU A 10 4.59 6.73 -4.51
CA GLU A 10 4.33 8.01 -5.13
C GLU A 10 3.37 7.82 -6.29
N GLU A 11 2.30 8.59 -6.33
CA GLU A 11 1.37 8.55 -7.44
C GLU A 11 1.98 9.25 -8.66
N ILE A 12 1.85 8.62 -9.82
CA ILE A 12 2.39 9.11 -11.07
C ILE A 12 1.21 9.52 -11.96
N PRO A 13 1.22 10.65 -12.61
CA PRO A 13 2.29 11.67 -12.71
C PRO A 13 2.17 12.80 -11.69
N ILE A 14 1.21 12.73 -10.78
CA ILE A 14 0.94 13.84 -9.86
C ILE A 14 2.12 14.10 -8.92
N GLY A 15 2.85 13.05 -8.57
CA GLY A 15 3.98 13.17 -7.66
C GLY A 15 3.61 13.19 -6.20
N GLU A 16 2.38 12.89 -5.85
CA GLU A 16 1.96 12.83 -4.44
C GLU A 16 2.46 11.55 -3.80
N ARG A 17 2.99 11.68 -2.60
CA ARG A 17 3.49 10.54 -1.84
C ARG A 17 2.51 10.13 -0.77
N HIS A 18 2.37 8.83 -0.59
CA HIS A 18 1.48 8.26 0.39
C HIS A 18 2.19 7.10 1.09
N SER A 19 1.79 6.85 2.33
CA SER A 19 2.26 5.70 3.09
C SER A 19 1.07 4.92 3.57
N VAL A 20 1.11 3.62 3.39
CA VAL A 20 0.05 2.74 3.88
C VAL A 20 0.67 1.56 4.61
N MET A 21 -0.06 1.03 5.57
CA MET A 21 0.34 -0.17 6.28
C MET A 21 -0.57 -1.32 5.86
N LEU A 22 0.01 -2.43 5.46
CA LEU A 22 -0.74 -3.62 5.08
C LEU A 22 -1.03 -4.43 6.34
N VAL A 23 -2.31 -4.65 6.62
CA VAL A 23 -2.75 -5.29 7.85
C VAL A 23 -3.76 -6.38 7.54
N ALA A 24 -4.03 -7.23 8.53
CA ALA A 24 -5.11 -8.20 8.44
C ALA A 24 -6.45 -7.45 8.33
N PRO A 25 -7.45 -8.03 7.68
CA PRO A 25 -8.73 -7.34 7.45
C PRO A 25 -9.36 -6.77 8.72
N LYS A 26 -9.24 -7.47 9.83
CA LYS A 26 -9.85 -7.02 11.10
C LYS A 26 -9.20 -5.75 11.64
N HIS A 27 -8.02 -5.41 11.17
CA HIS A 27 -7.30 -4.21 11.63
C HIS A 27 -7.32 -3.10 10.59
N ALA A 28 -7.99 -3.31 9.47
CA ALA A 28 -7.99 -2.33 8.39
C ALA A 28 -8.76 -1.09 8.79
N ASP A 29 -8.20 0.07 8.49
CA ASP A 29 -8.85 1.35 8.68
C ASP A 29 -8.22 2.34 7.71
N GLU A 30 -8.91 2.58 6.62
CA GLU A 30 -8.39 3.44 5.55
C GLU A 30 -8.16 4.87 6.01
N ARG A 31 -8.89 5.31 7.03
CA ARG A 31 -8.76 6.68 7.53
C ARG A 31 -7.40 6.95 8.14
N VAL A 32 -6.73 5.91 8.61
CA VAL A 32 -5.40 6.03 9.22
C VAL A 32 -4.34 5.32 8.40
N GLY A 33 -4.65 4.99 7.15
CA GLY A 33 -3.67 4.38 6.25
C GLY A 33 -3.44 2.90 6.47
N ARG A 34 -4.34 2.21 7.15
CA ARG A 34 -4.26 0.76 7.32
C ARG A 34 -5.11 0.09 6.28
N ILE A 35 -4.47 -0.63 5.36
CA ILE A 35 -5.14 -1.24 4.22
C ILE A 35 -5.12 -2.75 4.41
N SER A 36 -6.28 -3.37 4.24
CA SER A 36 -6.40 -4.82 4.31
C SER A 36 -5.58 -5.46 3.19
N THR A 37 -4.87 -6.54 3.52
CA THR A 37 -4.19 -7.34 2.50
C THR A 37 -5.18 -7.98 1.53
N PHE A 38 -6.46 -8.04 1.88
CA PHE A 38 -7.49 -8.56 0.99
C PHE A 38 -8.11 -7.47 0.12
N ALA A 39 -7.92 -6.20 0.45
CA ALA A 39 -8.42 -5.11 -0.37
C ALA A 39 -7.62 -5.03 -1.68
N PRO A 40 -8.22 -4.51 -2.76
CA PRO A 40 -7.52 -4.44 -4.05
C PRO A 40 -6.17 -3.71 -3.97
N LEU A 41 -6.10 -2.59 -3.27
CA LEU A 41 -4.84 -1.87 -3.10
C LEU A 41 -3.84 -2.70 -2.30
N GLY A 42 -4.28 -3.33 -1.22
CA GLY A 42 -3.41 -4.16 -0.41
C GLY A 42 -2.85 -5.34 -1.20
N ARG A 43 -3.68 -5.96 -2.03
CA ARG A 43 -3.23 -7.08 -2.86
C ARG A 43 -2.22 -6.62 -3.90
N ALA A 44 -2.41 -5.42 -4.46
CA ALA A 44 -1.46 -4.88 -5.43
C ALA A 44 -0.10 -4.60 -4.78
N LEU A 45 -0.09 -4.20 -3.52
CA LEU A 45 1.15 -3.84 -2.83
C LEU A 45 1.79 -5.01 -2.10
N LEU A 46 1.06 -6.11 -1.94
CA LEU A 46 1.56 -7.26 -1.19
C LEU A 46 2.72 -7.92 -1.96
N GLY A 47 3.88 -8.01 -1.31
CA GLY A 47 5.05 -8.63 -1.91
C GLY A 47 5.75 -7.78 -2.96
N VAL A 48 5.34 -6.53 -3.11
CA VAL A 48 5.94 -5.64 -4.10
C VAL A 48 7.37 -5.27 -3.69
N LYS A 49 8.20 -4.99 -4.68
CA LYS A 49 9.59 -4.60 -4.44
C LYS A 49 9.75 -3.11 -4.62
N VAL A 50 10.70 -2.54 -3.89
CA VAL A 50 11.04 -1.12 -4.02
C VAL A 50 11.47 -0.84 -5.47
N GLY A 51 10.96 0.27 -6.00
CA GLY A 51 11.23 0.68 -7.38
C GLY A 51 10.22 0.17 -8.37
N SER A 52 9.31 -0.73 -7.98
CA SER A 52 8.28 -1.24 -8.88
C SER A 52 7.32 -0.12 -9.27
N VAL A 53 6.93 -0.13 -10.55
CA VAL A 53 5.90 0.78 -11.07
C VAL A 53 4.66 -0.04 -11.34
N LEU A 54 3.55 0.35 -10.73
CA LEU A 54 2.28 -0.35 -10.88
C LEU A 54 1.31 0.57 -11.61
N ILE A 55 0.53 -0.03 -12.51
CA ILE A 55 -0.47 0.72 -13.29
C ILE A 55 -1.86 0.20 -12.96
N ASP A 56 -2.85 1.08 -13.11
CA ASP A 56 -4.27 0.74 -12.90
C ASP A 56 -4.52 0.13 -11.53
N VAL A 57 -3.88 0.68 -10.51
CA VAL A 57 -4.05 0.20 -9.14
C VAL A 57 -5.33 0.79 -8.56
N PRO A 58 -6.28 -0.05 -8.10
CA PRO A 58 -7.51 0.47 -7.51
C PRO A 58 -7.24 1.12 -6.15
N LEU A 59 -7.85 2.26 -5.94
CA LEU A 59 -7.78 2.98 -4.67
C LEU A 59 -9.07 2.76 -3.87
N PRO A 60 -9.01 2.95 -2.54
CA PRO A 60 -10.21 2.81 -1.72
C PRO A 60 -11.36 3.75 -2.10
N ASN A 61 -11.04 4.89 -2.73
CA ASN A 61 -12.05 5.85 -3.14
C ASN A 61 -12.74 5.50 -4.45
N GLY A 62 -12.43 4.34 -5.04
CA GLY A 62 -13.03 3.89 -6.28
C GLY A 62 -12.29 4.30 -7.54
N ASN A 63 -11.24 5.10 -7.42
CA ASN A 63 -10.42 5.51 -8.56
C ASN A 63 -9.28 4.52 -8.77
N CYS A 64 -8.66 4.59 -9.94
CA CYS A 64 -7.44 3.86 -10.23
C CYS A 64 -6.30 4.85 -10.42
N THR A 65 -5.09 4.40 -10.13
CA THR A 65 -3.92 5.25 -10.27
C THR A 65 -2.72 4.43 -10.72
N CYS A 66 -1.69 5.15 -11.17
CA CYS A 66 -0.37 4.58 -11.38
C CYS A 66 0.50 5.02 -10.22
N LEU A 67 1.37 4.14 -9.76
CA LEU A 67 2.23 4.48 -8.63
C LEU A 67 3.59 3.81 -8.76
N GLN A 68 4.56 4.38 -8.08
CA GLN A 68 5.90 3.80 -7.94
C GLN A 68 6.16 3.56 -6.46
N VAL A 69 6.61 2.36 -6.14
CA VAL A 69 6.93 1.99 -4.76
C VAL A 69 8.28 2.59 -4.39
N MET A 70 8.29 3.46 -3.40
CA MET A 70 9.49 4.19 -2.99
C MET A 70 10.22 3.49 -1.85
N ALA A 71 9.48 2.85 -0.94
CA ALA A 71 10.08 2.15 0.18
C ALA A 71 9.12 1.08 0.68
N VAL A 72 9.69 -0.01 1.15
CA VAL A 72 8.93 -1.07 1.80
C VAL A 72 9.66 -1.40 3.09
N ARG A 73 8.95 -1.32 4.22
CA ARG A 73 9.53 -1.60 5.53
C ARG A 73 8.73 -2.68 6.22
N ALA A 74 9.42 -3.58 6.91
CA ALA A 74 8.73 -4.52 7.77
C ALA A 74 8.02 -3.74 8.87
N GLY A 75 6.81 -4.13 9.16
CA GLY A 75 6.06 -3.48 10.22
C GLY A 75 6.77 -3.64 11.55
N ALA A 76 6.52 -2.69 12.42
CA ALA A 76 7.11 -2.70 13.74
C ALA A 76 6.57 -3.84 14.58
N ALA A 77 5.95 -4.56 14.11
CA ALA A 77 5.48 -5.67 14.69
C ALA A 77 5.11 -5.79 16.01
N ASP A 78 5.33 -5.98 15.83
CA ASP A 78 5.03 -6.43 16.43
C ASP A 78 5.02 -6.78 17.20
N ALA A 79 5.08 -6.59 17.19
CA ALA A 79 5.13 -7.20 17.91
C ALA A 79 4.68 -7.50 18.63
#